data_56960361aca4e4f8d4de200ee4bf342b
#
_entry.id   56960361aca4e4f8d4de200ee4bf342b
#
_cell.length_a   1.000
_cell.length_b   1.000
_cell.length_c   1.000
_cell.angle_alpha   90.00
_cell.angle_beta   90.00
_cell.angle_gamma   90.00
#
_symmetry.space_group_name_H-M   'P 1'
#
loop_
_entity.id
_entity.type
_entity.pdbx_description
1 polymer ?
#
loop_
_entity_poly.entity_id
_entity_poly.type
_entity_poly.pdbx_seq_one_letter_code
_entity_poly.pdbx_strand_id
1 'polypeptide(L)'
;YVKIKAGSVTDVLGSNPNEAINLHYTGNYEREINYDDVTLFKDDFNNGLGQLLFYEGDKREPVESMAQWGFTATTTPWSIVWDEDNTSDLAAASHSMYSPAGKSDDWMVTTQIFIPSNQCYLRWESQSYLKSKGDRLKIMVWEYDPVLNALNDDLIAKFKNEGKVIYDEFEKPGEDENKLAGEWTSHIVKLEEFKGKNVYIAFVNENEDQSAIFIDNVEVTNDQKFLVGLTNETSVVNQKEIKISGRISINALEDTYQSVHIIMKDANGNVIDEISESGLSLKNGDKYDFAFQKALPLSVGIANKFTLDITLDDEEKTTGYSIKNLAFAPTKRLVIEEFTGTDCPNCPLGILALGNMEKMFGDQIIPMAIHTYDGDIYSTKELEEYSAFLNFSGAP
;
A
#
# COMPACT_ATOMS: atom_id res chain seq x y z
N TYR A 1 -11.85 -6.78 -11.12
CA TYR A 1 -10.99 -7.56 -10.20
C TYR A 1 -11.32 -9.03 -10.34
N VAL A 2 -10.38 -9.86 -10.76
CA VAL A 2 -10.50 -11.31 -10.64
C VAL A 2 -9.50 -11.76 -9.59
N LYS A 3 -9.97 -12.26 -8.46
CA LYS A 3 -9.14 -12.81 -7.39
C LYS A 3 -9.22 -14.34 -7.44
N ILE A 4 -8.14 -14.99 -7.82
CA ILE A 4 -8.02 -16.44 -7.74
C ILE A 4 -7.38 -16.79 -6.40
N LYS A 5 -8.14 -17.50 -5.56
CA LYS A 5 -7.67 -17.93 -4.24
C LYS A 5 -6.54 -18.98 -4.40
N ALA A 6 -5.52 -18.91 -3.54
CA ALA A 6 -4.46 -19.91 -3.52
C ALA A 6 -5.04 -21.32 -3.35
N GLY A 7 -4.56 -22.28 -4.15
CA GLY A 7 -5.01 -23.66 -4.13
C GLY A 7 -6.34 -23.92 -4.83
N SER A 8 -7.01 -22.91 -5.42
CA SER A 8 -8.27 -23.09 -6.14
C SER A 8 -8.10 -23.71 -7.52
N VAL A 9 -6.89 -23.69 -8.07
CA VAL A 9 -6.50 -24.33 -9.33
C VAL A 9 -5.25 -25.17 -9.08
N THR A 10 -5.21 -26.38 -9.59
CA THR A 10 -4.04 -27.25 -9.54
C THR A 10 -3.67 -27.66 -10.96
N ASP A 11 -2.45 -28.16 -11.14
CA ASP A 11 -2.07 -28.79 -12.40
C ASP A 11 -2.88 -30.11 -12.64
N VAL A 12 -2.75 -30.67 -13.82
CA VAL A 12 -3.48 -31.88 -14.24
C VAL A 12 -3.22 -33.08 -13.31
N LEU A 13 -2.11 -33.06 -12.57
CA LEU A 13 -1.72 -34.11 -11.62
C LEU A 13 -2.18 -33.80 -10.19
N GLY A 14 -2.74 -32.61 -9.94
CA GLY A 14 -3.20 -32.21 -8.63
C GLY A 14 -2.10 -31.95 -7.59
N SER A 15 -0.84 -31.87 -8.03
CA SER A 15 0.34 -31.78 -7.15
C SER A 15 0.84 -30.38 -6.90
N ASN A 16 0.50 -29.41 -7.77
CA ASN A 16 0.95 -28.04 -7.67
C ASN A 16 -0.24 -27.06 -7.57
N PRO A 17 -0.64 -26.66 -6.36
CA PRO A 17 -1.66 -25.61 -6.20
C PRO A 17 -1.15 -24.26 -6.68
N ASN A 18 -2.02 -23.46 -7.28
CA ASN A 18 -1.68 -22.09 -7.63
C ASN A 18 -1.42 -21.24 -6.37
N GLU A 19 -0.49 -20.32 -6.46
CA GLU A 19 -0.41 -19.21 -5.52
C GLU A 19 -1.58 -18.22 -5.74
N ALA A 20 -1.91 -17.39 -4.75
CA ALA A 20 -2.95 -16.38 -4.92
C ALA A 20 -2.56 -15.39 -6.03
N ILE A 21 -3.36 -15.33 -7.09
CA ILE A 21 -3.12 -14.44 -8.23
C ILE A 21 -4.11 -13.28 -8.16
N ASN A 22 -3.59 -12.07 -8.06
CA ASN A 22 -4.37 -10.84 -8.22
C ASN A 22 -4.15 -10.33 -9.65
N LEU A 23 -5.16 -10.45 -10.49
CA LEU A 23 -5.13 -9.89 -11.84
C LEU A 23 -5.71 -8.48 -11.81
N HIS A 24 -4.83 -7.49 -11.92
CA HIS A 24 -5.23 -6.13 -12.27
C HIS A 24 -5.31 -6.00 -13.78
N TYR A 25 -6.51 -5.76 -14.30
CA TYR A 25 -6.70 -5.42 -15.70
C TYR A 25 -6.92 -3.91 -15.79
N THR A 26 -5.90 -3.16 -16.15
CA THR A 26 -6.01 -1.78 -16.59
C THR A 26 -5.81 -1.77 -18.10
N GLY A 27 -6.81 -1.26 -18.85
CA GLY A 27 -6.71 -1.17 -20.29
C GLY A 27 -5.63 -0.17 -20.72
N ASN A 28 -4.95 -0.47 -21.82
CA ASN A 28 -4.05 0.39 -22.62
C ASN A 28 -3.32 1.53 -21.89
N TYR A 29 -2.58 1.20 -20.82
CA TYR A 29 -1.59 2.11 -20.25
C TYR A 29 -0.20 1.67 -20.66
N GLU A 30 0.66 2.66 -20.97
CA GLU A 30 2.11 2.44 -20.92
C GLU A 30 2.40 1.70 -19.60
N ARG A 31 3.18 0.63 -19.69
CA ARG A 31 3.50 -0.24 -18.57
C ARG A 31 4.19 0.60 -17.51
N GLU A 32 3.47 1.06 -16.50
CA GLU A 32 4.09 1.62 -15.32
C GLU A 32 4.94 0.53 -14.69
N ILE A 33 6.25 0.79 -14.61
CA ILE A 33 7.16 -0.07 -13.88
C ILE A 33 6.78 0.15 -12.41
N ASN A 34 6.18 -0.86 -11.80
CA ASN A 34 5.82 -0.80 -10.39
C ASN A 34 7.11 -0.87 -9.58
N TYR A 35 7.54 0.28 -9.11
CA TYR A 35 8.63 0.38 -8.17
C TYR A 35 8.05 0.05 -6.79
N ASP A 36 8.65 -0.93 -6.11
CA ASP A 36 8.28 -1.26 -4.73
C ASP A 36 8.80 -0.17 -3.76
N ASP A 37 8.14 0.99 -3.74
CA ASP A 37 8.20 1.85 -2.56
C ASP A 37 7.52 1.08 -1.44
N VAL A 38 8.28 0.65 -0.46
CA VAL A 38 7.73 -0.10 0.66
C VAL A 38 7.14 0.90 1.63
N THR A 39 5.84 1.13 1.54
CA THR A 39 5.08 1.79 2.60
C THR A 39 5.03 0.86 3.81
N LEU A 40 5.66 1.28 4.91
CA LEU A 40 5.73 0.53 6.16
C LEU A 40 4.51 0.82 7.04
N PHE A 41 3.98 2.03 6.96
CA PHE A 41 2.76 2.49 7.63
C PHE A 41 2.13 3.60 6.80
N LYS A 42 0.80 3.64 6.74
CA LYS A 42 0.04 4.74 6.13
C LYS A 42 -1.32 4.88 6.78
N ASP A 43 -1.71 6.11 7.10
CA ASP A 43 -3.06 6.47 7.50
C ASP A 43 -3.40 7.87 6.93
N ASP A 44 -4.49 7.95 6.18
CA ASP A 44 -5.08 9.17 5.65
C ASP A 44 -6.39 9.53 6.39
N PHE A 45 -6.65 8.86 7.49
CA PHE A 45 -7.80 9.02 8.39
C PHE A 45 -9.19 8.90 7.73
N ASN A 46 -9.28 8.73 6.43
CA ASN A 46 -10.53 8.62 5.68
C ASN A 46 -11.36 7.38 6.03
N ASN A 47 -10.76 6.40 6.71
CA ASN A 47 -11.42 5.21 7.24
C ASN A 47 -11.57 5.23 8.78
N GLY A 48 -11.34 6.37 9.41
CA GLY A 48 -11.36 6.53 10.85
C GLY A 48 -10.02 6.20 11.52
N LEU A 49 -9.98 6.26 12.86
CA LEU A 49 -8.76 6.10 13.67
C LEU A 49 -8.41 4.64 14.04
N GLY A 50 -8.99 3.64 13.37
CA GLY A 50 -9.00 2.24 13.82
C GLY A 50 -7.66 1.49 13.83
N GLN A 51 -6.58 2.05 13.28
CA GLN A 51 -5.25 1.41 13.25
C GLN A 51 -4.28 1.99 14.29
N LEU A 52 -4.74 2.93 15.10
CA LEU A 52 -3.92 3.68 16.04
C LEU A 52 -4.26 3.34 17.46
N LEU A 53 -3.33 3.61 18.37
CA LEU A 53 -3.51 3.49 19.81
C LEU A 53 -3.64 4.88 20.41
N PHE A 54 -4.56 5.05 21.35
CA PHE A 54 -4.86 6.34 21.95
C PHE A 54 -4.67 6.29 23.46
N TYR A 55 -4.23 7.44 24.01
CA TYR A 55 -4.17 7.64 25.45
C TYR A 55 -4.57 9.07 25.80
N GLU A 56 -5.56 9.18 26.68
CA GLU A 56 -6.08 10.41 27.27
C GLU A 56 -5.47 10.58 28.65
N GLY A 57 -4.49 11.45 28.77
CA GLY A 57 -3.72 11.61 30.00
C GLY A 57 -4.22 12.69 30.92
N ASP A 58 -4.82 13.74 30.41
CA ASP A 58 -5.23 14.91 31.20
C ASP A 58 -6.62 14.77 31.84
N LYS A 59 -7.53 14.02 31.22
CA LYS A 59 -8.90 13.74 31.71
C LYS A 59 -9.70 15.02 31.95
N ARG A 60 -9.54 16.05 31.13
CA ARG A 60 -10.19 17.34 31.27
C ARG A 60 -11.44 17.43 30.42
N GLU A 61 -12.42 18.19 30.90
CA GLU A 61 -13.63 18.46 30.13
C GLU A 61 -13.32 19.47 29.00
N PRO A 62 -13.62 19.13 27.74
CA PRO A 62 -13.48 20.06 26.64
C PRO A 62 -14.48 21.21 26.76
N VAL A 63 -14.13 22.38 26.21
CA VAL A 63 -15.11 23.45 26.04
C VAL A 63 -16.23 22.99 25.08
N GLU A 64 -17.40 23.62 25.17
CA GLU A 64 -18.59 23.21 24.39
C GLU A 64 -18.33 23.10 22.87
N SER A 65 -17.54 24.01 22.30
CA SER A 65 -17.18 23.94 20.88
C SER A 65 -16.38 22.70 20.51
N MET A 66 -15.46 22.26 21.37
CA MET A 66 -14.67 21.04 21.15
C MET A 66 -15.50 19.77 21.41
N ALA A 67 -16.40 19.80 22.41
CA ALA A 67 -17.35 18.71 22.62
C ALA A 67 -18.24 18.46 21.40
N GLN A 68 -18.59 19.50 20.63
CA GLN A 68 -19.33 19.38 19.38
C GLN A 68 -18.54 18.66 18.27
N TRP A 69 -17.21 18.66 18.33
CA TRP A 69 -16.33 17.91 17.43
C TRP A 69 -16.11 16.44 17.88
N GLY A 70 -16.76 16.03 18.96
CA GLY A 70 -16.73 14.64 19.45
C GLY A 70 -15.68 14.38 20.53
N PHE A 71 -14.95 15.41 21.01
CA PHE A 71 -14.00 15.25 22.12
C PHE A 71 -14.71 14.99 23.45
N THR A 72 -14.08 14.18 24.30
CA THR A 72 -14.58 13.83 25.64
C THR A 72 -13.44 13.81 26.66
N ALA A 73 -13.75 14.05 27.92
CA ALA A 73 -12.76 14.05 29.02
C ALA A 73 -12.05 12.73 29.30
N THR A 74 -12.46 11.62 28.72
CA THR A 74 -11.97 10.29 29.18
C THR A 74 -11.62 9.33 28.09
N THR A 75 -12.06 9.53 26.85
CA THR A 75 -11.96 8.50 25.80
C THR A 75 -11.54 9.00 24.43
N THR A 76 -11.46 10.30 24.21
CA THR A 76 -11.25 10.86 22.87
C THR A 76 -10.17 11.96 22.89
N PRO A 77 -8.88 11.59 23.07
CA PRO A 77 -7.76 12.52 22.98
C PRO A 77 -7.56 13.05 21.54
N TRP A 78 -7.95 12.24 20.56
CA TRP A 78 -7.96 12.57 19.14
C TRP A 78 -9.31 12.19 18.54
N SER A 79 -9.81 13.03 17.64
CA SER A 79 -11.07 12.85 16.92
C SER A 79 -10.87 13.00 15.43
N ILE A 80 -11.80 12.48 14.65
CA ILE A 80 -11.86 12.73 13.21
C ILE A 80 -12.65 14.00 12.95
N VAL A 81 -12.09 14.88 12.14
CA VAL A 81 -12.72 16.11 11.70
C VAL A 81 -12.67 16.19 10.17
N TRP A 82 -13.56 17.00 9.60
CA TRP A 82 -13.56 17.31 8.18
C TRP A 82 -12.44 18.32 7.89
N ASP A 83 -11.74 18.13 6.77
CA ASP A 83 -10.93 19.19 6.21
C ASP A 83 -11.88 20.32 5.74
N GLU A 84 -11.67 21.55 6.24
CA GLU A 84 -12.52 22.68 5.91
C GLU A 84 -12.46 23.02 4.41
N ASP A 85 -11.33 22.78 3.76
CA ASP A 85 -11.12 23.03 2.34
C ASP A 85 -11.65 21.91 1.44
N ASN A 86 -11.77 20.69 1.99
CA ASN A 86 -12.25 19.51 1.28
C ASN A 86 -13.15 18.64 2.16
N THR A 87 -14.47 18.88 2.10
CA THR A 87 -15.45 18.18 2.94
C THR A 87 -15.58 16.68 2.68
N SER A 88 -14.87 16.11 1.72
CA SER A 88 -14.79 14.67 1.47
C SER A 88 -13.54 14.04 2.04
N ASP A 89 -12.64 14.83 2.61
CA ASP A 89 -11.39 14.40 3.23
C ASP A 89 -11.47 14.56 4.74
N LEU A 90 -10.85 13.65 5.48
CA LEU A 90 -10.92 13.58 6.93
C LEU A 90 -9.50 13.70 7.50
N ALA A 91 -9.37 14.38 8.61
CA ALA A 91 -8.11 14.54 9.34
C ALA A 91 -8.26 14.13 10.80
N ALA A 92 -7.18 13.71 11.44
CA ALA A 92 -7.11 13.52 12.88
C ALA A 92 -6.89 14.88 13.58
N ALA A 93 -7.64 15.16 14.64
CA ALA A 93 -7.53 16.40 15.42
C ALA A 93 -7.36 16.11 16.91
N SER A 94 -6.55 16.93 17.59
CA SER A 94 -6.51 17.04 19.04
C SER A 94 -6.56 18.52 19.45
N HIS A 95 -6.94 18.82 20.70
CA HIS A 95 -7.12 20.19 21.18
C HIS A 95 -6.56 20.39 22.59
N SER A 96 -6.37 21.67 22.96
CA SER A 96 -5.99 22.07 24.32
C SER A 96 -6.98 23.04 24.98
N MET A 97 -8.21 23.10 24.48
CA MET A 97 -9.27 24.00 24.99
C MET A 97 -10.16 23.26 26.00
N TYR A 98 -9.91 23.48 27.29
CA TYR A 98 -10.63 22.85 28.40
C TYR A 98 -11.34 23.84 29.30
N SER A 99 -12.30 23.36 30.10
CA SER A 99 -12.99 24.13 31.12
C SER A 99 -13.05 23.34 32.44
N PRO A 100 -12.21 23.72 33.46
CA PRO A 100 -11.25 24.83 33.48
C PRO A 100 -10.02 24.57 32.61
N ALA A 101 -9.38 25.66 32.15
CA ALA A 101 -8.16 25.63 31.36
C ALA A 101 -7.05 24.76 32.01
N GLY A 102 -6.22 24.15 31.19
CA GLY A 102 -5.11 23.33 31.63
C GLY A 102 -4.39 22.65 30.47
N LYS A 103 -3.27 22.02 30.77
CA LYS A 103 -2.41 21.38 29.78
C LYS A 103 -3.04 20.07 29.29
N SER A 104 -3.01 19.82 27.99
CA SER A 104 -3.34 18.54 27.39
C SER A 104 -2.22 17.52 27.61
N ASP A 105 -2.55 16.25 27.56
CA ASP A 105 -1.63 15.09 27.56
C ASP A 105 -2.21 13.99 26.67
N ASP A 106 -2.38 14.33 25.38
CA ASP A 106 -3.11 13.55 24.38
C ASP A 106 -2.15 12.86 23.43
N TRP A 107 -2.27 11.53 23.36
CA TRP A 107 -1.38 10.69 22.58
C TRP A 107 -2.14 9.92 21.50
N MET A 108 -1.63 10.00 20.27
CA MET A 108 -1.99 9.13 19.16
C MET A 108 -0.73 8.39 18.72
N VAL A 109 -0.74 7.06 18.80
CA VAL A 109 0.44 6.22 18.61
C VAL A 109 0.17 5.20 17.51
N THR A 110 1.12 5.03 16.59
CA THR A 110 1.03 4.04 15.53
C THR A 110 1.03 2.61 16.08
N THR A 111 0.63 1.64 15.26
CA THR A 111 1.01 0.24 15.49
C THR A 111 2.52 0.09 15.38
N GLN A 112 3.06 -1.06 15.82
CA GLN A 112 4.49 -1.34 15.72
C GLN A 112 4.97 -1.32 14.27
N ILE A 113 6.07 -0.61 14.01
CA ILE A 113 6.70 -0.45 12.69
C ILE A 113 8.14 -0.94 12.77
N PHE A 114 8.54 -1.86 11.87
CA PHE A 114 9.94 -2.23 11.72
C PHE A 114 10.63 -1.28 10.74
N ILE A 115 11.80 -0.73 11.11
CA ILE A 115 12.58 0.20 10.29
C ILE A 115 13.73 -0.56 9.61
N PRO A 116 13.59 -1.02 8.35
CA PRO A 116 14.56 -1.92 7.72
C PRO A 116 15.87 -1.25 7.32
N SER A 117 15.89 0.05 7.05
CA SER A 117 17.04 0.74 6.50
C SER A 117 17.22 2.17 7.03
N ASN A 118 18.34 2.81 6.67
CA ASN A 118 18.60 4.22 6.93
C ASN A 118 17.87 5.16 5.95
N GLN A 119 17.13 4.63 4.99
CA GLN A 119 16.32 5.40 4.02
C GLN A 119 14.82 5.43 4.40
N CYS A 120 14.52 5.21 5.69
CA CYS A 120 13.16 5.33 6.18
C CYS A 120 12.86 6.78 6.59
N TYR A 121 11.69 7.24 6.18
CA TYR A 121 11.19 8.59 6.46
C TYR A 121 9.77 8.53 7.01
N LEU A 122 9.50 9.37 8.00
CA LEU A 122 8.14 9.74 8.40
C LEU A 122 7.74 10.99 7.65
N ARG A 123 6.57 10.95 7.02
CA ARG A 123 5.91 12.09 6.37
C ARG A 123 4.55 12.30 7.00
N TRP A 124 4.13 13.54 7.10
CA TRP A 124 2.78 13.92 7.51
C TRP A 124 2.46 15.33 7.04
N GLU A 125 1.20 15.67 7.09
CA GLU A 125 0.73 17.02 6.94
C GLU A 125 0.11 17.49 8.26
N SER A 126 0.30 18.77 8.60
CA SER A 126 -0.32 19.35 9.79
C SER A 126 -0.80 20.77 9.54
N GLN A 127 -1.83 21.15 10.28
CA GLN A 127 -2.43 22.46 10.27
C GLN A 127 -2.87 22.83 11.69
N SER A 128 -2.70 24.07 12.08
CA SER A 128 -3.26 24.59 13.33
C SER A 128 -4.57 25.33 13.07
N TYR A 129 -5.59 25.11 13.89
CA TYR A 129 -6.92 25.68 13.68
C TYR A 129 -6.96 27.21 13.74
N LEU A 130 -6.21 27.83 14.65
CA LEU A 130 -6.20 29.30 14.81
C LEU A 130 -4.82 29.92 14.59
N LYS A 131 -4.74 30.93 13.72
CA LYS A 131 -3.49 31.65 13.40
C LYS A 131 -2.77 32.30 14.59
N SER A 132 -3.51 32.72 15.60
CA SER A 132 -2.96 33.47 16.74
C SER A 132 -2.72 32.62 17.99
N LYS A 133 -3.25 31.43 18.05
CA LYS A 133 -3.20 30.50 19.19
C LYS A 133 -3.23 29.05 18.67
N GLY A 134 -2.24 28.68 17.87
CA GLY A 134 -2.16 27.35 17.31
C GLY A 134 -1.60 26.36 18.31
N ASP A 135 -2.24 25.19 18.45
CA ASP A 135 -1.61 24.05 19.08
C ASP A 135 -0.37 23.63 18.29
N ARG A 136 0.65 23.17 18.98
CA ARG A 136 1.93 22.71 18.46
C ARG A 136 2.04 21.22 18.59
N LEU A 137 2.68 20.60 17.61
CA LEU A 137 2.86 19.16 17.54
C LEU A 137 4.22 18.76 18.10
N LYS A 138 4.24 17.68 18.89
CA LYS A 138 5.44 16.92 19.24
C LYS A 138 5.33 15.51 18.68
N ILE A 139 6.40 15.00 18.05
CA ILE A 139 6.47 13.61 17.61
C ILE A 139 7.62 12.91 18.32
N MET A 140 7.32 11.74 18.89
CA MET A 140 8.29 10.90 19.58
C MET A 140 8.35 9.51 18.95
N VAL A 141 9.53 8.90 18.97
CA VAL A 141 9.73 7.49 18.56
C VAL A 141 10.25 6.70 19.76
N TRP A 142 9.65 5.56 20.02
CA TRP A 142 10.04 4.65 21.08
C TRP A 142 10.39 3.27 20.53
N GLU A 143 11.60 2.80 20.84
CA GLU A 143 12.04 1.43 20.56
C GLU A 143 11.42 0.49 21.59
N TYR A 144 10.47 -0.34 21.15
CA TYR A 144 9.82 -1.29 22.01
C TYR A 144 9.37 -2.52 21.23
N ASP A 145 9.96 -3.68 21.53
CA ASP A 145 9.71 -4.92 20.80
C ASP A 145 8.34 -5.56 21.06
N PRO A 146 7.78 -5.51 22.30
CA PRO A 146 6.46 -6.12 22.53
C PRO A 146 5.35 -5.42 21.74
N VAL A 147 4.43 -6.21 21.16
CA VAL A 147 3.25 -5.70 20.47
C VAL A 147 2.26 -5.14 21.48
N LEU A 148 1.89 -3.86 21.31
CA LEU A 148 0.91 -3.18 22.15
C LEU A 148 -0.48 -3.28 21.51
N ASN A 149 -1.48 -3.58 22.35
CA ASN A 149 -2.90 -3.57 21.94
C ASN A 149 -3.67 -2.41 22.59
N ALA A 150 -3.09 -1.76 23.60
CA ALA A 150 -3.63 -0.58 24.27
C ALA A 150 -2.52 0.16 25.01
N LEU A 151 -2.73 1.44 25.29
CA LEU A 151 -1.85 2.28 26.10
C LEU A 151 -2.42 2.41 27.53
N ASN A 152 -1.53 2.64 28.50
CA ASN A 152 -1.86 2.93 29.88
C ASN A 152 -0.80 3.85 30.50
N ASP A 153 -1.03 4.31 31.73
CA ASP A 153 -0.16 5.25 32.43
C ASP A 153 1.31 4.76 32.50
N ASP A 154 1.53 3.46 32.79
CA ASP A 154 2.88 2.88 32.88
C ASP A 154 3.61 2.86 31.53
N LEU A 155 2.90 2.52 30.45
CA LEU A 155 3.47 2.51 29.10
C LEU A 155 3.78 3.93 28.62
N ILE A 156 2.91 4.89 28.88
CA ILE A 156 3.16 6.30 28.56
C ILE A 156 4.31 6.86 29.39
N ALA A 157 4.42 6.52 30.67
CA ALA A 157 5.57 6.92 31.46
C ALA A 157 6.89 6.37 30.91
N LYS A 158 6.91 5.12 30.44
CA LYS A 158 8.06 4.55 29.73
C LYS A 158 8.31 5.28 28.41
N PHE A 159 7.30 5.49 27.60
CA PHE A 159 7.43 6.23 26.34
C PHE A 159 8.02 7.63 26.55
N LYS A 160 7.55 8.36 27.59
CA LYS A 160 8.10 9.68 27.97
C LYS A 160 9.57 9.61 28.40
N ASN A 161 10.00 8.53 29.07
CA ASN A 161 11.37 8.40 29.60
C ASN A 161 12.36 7.80 28.59
N GLU A 162 11.94 6.88 27.76
CA GLU A 162 12.77 6.08 26.85
C GLU A 162 12.65 6.52 25.40
N GLY A 163 11.52 7.16 25.03
CA GLY A 163 11.25 7.64 23.68
C GLY A 163 12.10 8.85 23.33
N LYS A 164 12.41 8.96 22.05
CA LYS A 164 13.16 10.07 21.48
C LYS A 164 12.24 11.05 20.77
N VAL A 165 12.35 12.33 21.08
CA VAL A 165 11.70 13.40 20.31
C VAL A 165 12.43 13.54 18.98
N ILE A 166 11.68 13.43 17.87
CA ILE A 166 12.19 13.59 16.50
C ILE A 166 11.68 14.84 15.84
N TYR A 167 10.59 15.43 16.36
CA TYR A 167 10.01 16.66 15.90
C TYR A 167 9.34 17.37 17.08
N ASP A 168 9.64 18.65 17.26
CA ASP A 168 9.07 19.48 18.33
C ASP A 168 8.90 20.94 17.86
N GLU A 169 7.66 21.36 17.67
CA GLU A 169 7.36 22.76 17.30
C GLU A 169 7.59 23.74 18.45
N PHE A 170 7.65 23.26 19.69
CA PHE A 170 7.96 24.10 20.86
C PHE A 170 9.43 24.57 20.89
N GLU A 171 10.33 23.80 20.27
CA GLU A 171 11.78 24.08 20.28
C GLU A 171 12.24 24.99 19.13
N LYS A 172 11.35 25.45 18.26
CA LYS A 172 11.68 26.35 17.15
C LYS A 172 11.27 27.81 17.45
N PRO A 173 11.94 28.50 18.39
CA PRO A 173 11.64 29.91 18.65
C PRO A 173 12.15 30.75 17.49
N GLY A 174 11.25 31.39 16.76
CA GLY A 174 11.57 32.42 15.77
C GLY A 174 11.35 32.05 14.30
N GLU A 175 10.94 30.87 13.95
CA GLU A 175 10.30 30.63 12.67
C GLU A 175 8.82 31.02 12.82
N ASP A 176 8.38 31.95 11.99
CA ASP A 176 7.07 32.60 11.97
C ASP A 176 5.97 31.75 12.65
N GLU A 177 5.51 32.19 13.83
CA GLU A 177 4.33 31.67 14.52
C GLU A 177 3.08 31.69 13.63
N ASN A 178 3.16 32.32 12.47
CA ASN A 178 2.11 32.49 11.49
C ASN A 178 2.14 31.44 10.35
N LYS A 179 3.13 30.55 10.25
CA LYS A 179 3.25 29.64 9.10
C LYS A 179 2.33 28.43 9.10
N LEU A 180 1.87 27.97 10.25
CA LEU A 180 1.06 26.74 10.36
C LEU A 180 -0.45 27.03 10.50
N ALA A 181 -0.83 28.23 10.82
CA ALA A 181 -2.22 28.53 11.11
C ALA A 181 -3.03 28.75 9.83
N GLY A 182 -3.94 27.86 9.55
CA GLY A 182 -4.92 27.93 8.47
C GLY A 182 -4.42 27.44 7.10
N GLU A 183 -3.22 26.84 7.02
CA GLU A 183 -2.71 26.22 5.80
C GLU A 183 -2.04 24.89 6.15
N TRP A 184 -2.33 23.85 5.38
CA TRP A 184 -1.67 22.55 5.49
C TRP A 184 -0.18 22.68 5.15
N THR A 185 0.66 22.10 5.98
CA THR A 185 2.11 22.08 5.79
C THR A 185 2.60 20.64 5.80
N SER A 186 3.32 20.27 4.73
CA SER A 186 3.95 18.95 4.61
C SER A 186 5.27 18.91 5.36
N HIS A 187 5.50 17.82 6.08
CA HIS A 187 6.70 17.58 6.89
C HIS A 187 7.36 16.29 6.51
N ILE A 188 8.67 16.20 6.73
CA ILE A 188 9.47 15.01 6.54
C ILE A 188 10.56 14.92 7.61
N VAL A 189 10.71 13.73 8.22
CA VAL A 189 11.78 13.43 9.18
C VAL A 189 12.40 12.07 8.83
N LYS A 190 13.73 12.00 8.85
CA LYS A 190 14.48 10.77 8.59
C LYS A 190 14.56 9.91 9.86
N LEU A 191 14.31 8.60 9.70
CA LEU A 191 14.29 7.61 10.80
C LEU A 191 15.56 6.75 10.86
N GLU A 192 16.69 7.23 10.33
CA GLU A 192 17.94 6.43 10.13
C GLU A 192 18.49 5.81 11.42
N GLU A 193 18.39 6.49 12.56
CA GLU A 193 18.89 6.02 13.85
C GLU A 193 18.13 4.83 14.41
N PHE A 194 16.92 4.55 13.88
CA PHE A 194 16.08 3.42 14.27
C PHE A 194 16.25 2.21 13.35
N LYS A 195 17.22 2.24 12.42
CA LYS A 195 17.48 1.11 11.52
C LYS A 195 17.64 -0.21 12.26
N GLY A 196 16.90 -1.23 11.77
CA GLY A 196 16.92 -2.60 12.33
C GLY A 196 16.09 -2.76 13.60
N LYS A 197 15.26 -1.77 13.97
CA LYS A 197 14.49 -1.73 15.21
C LYS A 197 12.99 -1.75 14.97
N ASN A 198 12.25 -2.29 15.92
CA ASN A 198 10.82 -2.13 16.02
C ASN A 198 10.53 -0.85 16.81
N VAL A 199 9.66 0.01 16.29
CA VAL A 199 9.35 1.31 16.88
C VAL A 199 7.86 1.57 16.94
N TYR A 200 7.47 2.46 17.85
CA TYR A 200 6.19 3.15 17.88
C TYR A 200 6.43 4.64 17.66
N ILE A 201 5.57 5.28 16.89
CA ILE A 201 5.63 6.72 16.63
C ILE A 201 4.41 7.35 17.29
N ALA A 202 4.64 8.31 18.17
CA ALA A 202 3.61 9.04 18.88
C ALA A 202 3.49 10.46 18.36
N PHE A 203 2.27 10.87 18.05
CA PHE A 203 1.86 12.26 17.84
C PHE A 203 1.24 12.75 19.16
N VAL A 204 1.84 13.79 19.73
CA VAL A 204 1.53 14.23 21.08
C VAL A 204 1.08 15.69 21.09
N ASN A 205 -0.10 15.92 21.65
CA ASN A 205 -0.58 17.25 22.00
C ASN A 205 -0.38 17.47 23.52
N GLU A 206 0.48 18.43 23.89
CA GLU A 206 0.71 18.85 25.28
C GLU A 206 0.64 20.38 25.45
N ASN A 207 -0.25 21.00 24.70
CA ASN A 207 -0.50 22.43 24.71
C ASN A 207 -1.38 22.85 25.91
N GLU A 208 -1.50 24.14 26.16
CA GLU A 208 -2.33 24.70 27.18
C GLU A 208 -3.06 25.94 26.67
N ASP A 209 -4.40 25.89 26.69
CA ASP A 209 -5.30 26.99 26.32
C ASP A 209 -4.94 27.68 24.96
N GLN A 210 -4.62 26.84 23.98
CA GLN A 210 -4.38 27.28 22.60
C GLN A 210 -5.64 27.03 21.75
N SER A 211 -5.61 26.08 20.80
CA SER A 211 -6.79 25.74 20.01
C SER A 211 -6.85 24.25 19.70
N ALA A 212 -6.63 23.90 18.45
CA ALA A 212 -6.53 22.50 18.00
C ALA A 212 -5.46 22.37 16.93
N ILE A 213 -4.92 21.17 16.80
CA ILE A 213 -4.05 20.74 15.71
C ILE A 213 -4.71 19.67 14.89
N PHE A 214 -4.53 19.72 13.58
CA PHE A 214 -4.94 18.71 12.62
C PHE A 214 -3.73 18.01 12.04
N ILE A 215 -3.85 16.72 11.80
CA ILE A 215 -2.84 15.88 11.17
C ILE A 215 -3.50 15.03 10.09
N ASP A 216 -2.84 14.92 8.95
CA ASP A 216 -3.28 14.08 7.85
C ASP A 216 -2.10 13.45 7.11
N ASN A 217 -2.40 12.49 6.22
CA ASN A 217 -1.46 11.86 5.30
C ASN A 217 -0.19 11.34 6.00
N VAL A 218 -0.37 10.70 7.17
CA VAL A 218 0.75 10.10 7.92
C VAL A 218 1.27 8.87 7.17
N GLU A 219 2.54 8.88 6.81
CA GLU A 219 3.17 7.79 6.08
C GLU A 219 4.59 7.53 6.59
N VAL A 220 4.94 6.25 6.80
CA VAL A 220 6.32 5.81 6.99
C VAL A 220 6.72 4.99 5.79
N THR A 221 7.72 5.48 5.06
CA THR A 221 8.24 4.84 3.84
C THR A 221 9.68 4.41 4.01
N ASN A 222 10.06 3.36 3.30
CA ASN A 222 11.46 2.99 3.08
C ASN A 222 11.86 3.46 1.69
N ASP A 223 12.30 4.70 1.58
CA ASP A 223 12.69 5.31 0.32
C ASP A 223 14.04 4.76 -0.10
N GLN A 224 14.09 4.21 -1.29
CA GLN A 224 15.34 3.78 -1.85
C GLN A 224 15.94 4.91 -2.68
N LYS A 225 17.26 5.15 -2.58
CA LYS A 225 17.95 6.16 -3.37
C LYS A 225 17.80 5.92 -4.88
N PHE A 226 17.55 4.67 -5.27
CA PHE A 226 17.17 4.30 -6.63
C PHE A 226 16.29 3.06 -6.65
N LEU A 227 15.44 3.00 -7.66
CA LEU A 227 14.50 1.91 -7.89
C LEU A 227 14.89 1.16 -9.16
N VAL A 228 14.69 -0.14 -9.18
CA VAL A 228 15.03 -1.00 -10.33
C VAL A 228 13.82 -1.78 -10.75
N GLY A 229 13.43 -1.63 -12.00
CA GLY A 229 12.33 -2.36 -12.60
C GLY A 229 12.72 -3.03 -13.91
N LEU A 230 12.13 -4.19 -14.21
CA LEU A 230 12.29 -4.86 -15.47
C LEU A 230 11.28 -4.33 -16.50
N THR A 231 11.72 -4.17 -17.74
CA THR A 231 10.82 -3.90 -18.89
C THR A 231 10.35 -5.19 -19.55
N ASN A 232 10.86 -6.33 -19.12
CA ASN A 232 10.50 -7.64 -19.63
C ASN A 232 9.13 -8.13 -19.16
N GLU A 233 8.56 -9.04 -19.94
CA GLU A 233 7.40 -9.83 -19.55
C GLU A 233 7.73 -10.76 -18.38
N THR A 234 6.84 -10.84 -17.39
CA THR A 234 6.97 -11.74 -16.24
C THR A 234 6.59 -13.19 -16.56
N SER A 235 5.95 -13.41 -17.71
CA SER A 235 5.59 -14.73 -18.21
C SER A 235 5.82 -14.81 -19.72
N VAL A 236 6.46 -15.87 -20.15
CA VAL A 236 6.74 -16.18 -21.56
C VAL A 236 6.28 -17.60 -21.85
N VAL A 237 6.18 -17.96 -23.13
CA VAL A 237 5.66 -19.27 -23.52
C VAL A 237 6.71 -20.04 -24.33
N ASN A 238 7.13 -21.17 -23.81
CA ASN A 238 7.99 -22.16 -24.47
C ASN A 238 9.24 -21.53 -25.13
N GLN A 239 9.88 -20.63 -24.41
CA GLN A 239 11.14 -19.99 -24.86
C GLN A 239 12.33 -20.68 -24.20
N LYS A 240 13.45 -20.76 -24.95
CA LYS A 240 14.70 -21.33 -24.43
C LYS A 240 15.52 -20.32 -23.64
N GLU A 241 15.37 -19.05 -23.97
CA GLU A 241 16.12 -17.94 -23.37
C GLU A 241 15.38 -16.62 -23.55
N ILE A 242 15.72 -15.62 -22.76
CA ILE A 242 15.19 -14.26 -22.84
C ILE A 242 16.28 -13.23 -22.56
N LYS A 243 16.36 -12.15 -23.34
CA LYS A 243 17.21 -11.01 -23.02
C LYS A 243 16.52 -10.15 -21.96
N ILE A 244 17.21 -9.88 -20.89
CA ILE A 244 16.71 -9.05 -19.79
C ILE A 244 17.04 -7.59 -20.05
N SER A 245 16.05 -6.73 -19.88
CA SER A 245 16.16 -5.27 -19.91
C SER A 245 15.36 -4.66 -18.78
N GLY A 246 15.74 -3.46 -18.39
CA GLY A 246 15.10 -2.78 -17.27
C GLY A 246 15.45 -1.30 -17.22
N ARG A 247 15.04 -0.69 -16.11
CA ARG A 247 15.24 0.72 -15.84
C ARG A 247 15.63 0.92 -14.38
N ILE A 248 16.59 1.78 -14.15
CA ILE A 248 16.91 2.35 -12.85
C ILE A 248 16.33 3.76 -12.81
N SER A 249 15.55 4.08 -11.78
CA SER A 249 15.03 5.44 -11.52
C SER A 249 15.69 6.00 -10.27
N ILE A 250 16.19 7.22 -10.36
CA ILE A 250 16.94 7.88 -9.29
C ILE A 250 15.98 8.69 -8.42
N ASN A 251 15.99 8.41 -7.10
CA ASN A 251 15.20 9.10 -6.07
C ASN A 251 16.09 9.80 -5.04
N ALA A 252 17.37 9.94 -5.28
CA ALA A 252 18.31 10.56 -4.35
C ALA A 252 18.21 12.10 -4.43
N LEU A 253 17.75 12.75 -3.38
CA LEU A 253 17.48 14.20 -3.39
C LEU A 253 18.75 15.05 -3.55
N GLU A 254 19.90 14.61 -3.02
CA GLU A 254 21.13 15.38 -2.99
C GLU A 254 22.31 14.73 -3.72
N ASP A 255 22.20 13.43 -4.07
CA ASP A 255 23.26 12.67 -4.70
C ASP A 255 23.23 12.77 -6.23
N THR A 256 24.39 12.69 -6.85
CA THR A 256 24.57 12.58 -8.30
C THR A 256 25.47 11.39 -8.55
N TYR A 257 24.96 10.36 -9.23
CA TYR A 257 25.72 9.16 -9.55
C TYR A 257 26.48 9.28 -10.87
N GLN A 258 27.76 8.88 -10.85
CA GLN A 258 28.67 8.99 -12.00
C GLN A 258 28.91 7.65 -12.69
N SER A 259 28.58 6.55 -12.03
CA SER A 259 28.77 5.21 -12.58
C SER A 259 27.60 4.28 -12.25
N VAL A 260 27.40 3.32 -13.15
CA VAL A 260 26.42 2.22 -13.02
C VAL A 260 27.17 0.91 -13.27
N HIS A 261 27.02 -0.05 -12.38
CA HIS A 261 27.44 -1.43 -12.59
C HIS A 261 26.28 -2.37 -12.26
N ILE A 262 25.89 -3.24 -13.20
CA ILE A 262 24.78 -4.16 -13.04
C ILE A 262 25.24 -5.56 -13.40
N ILE A 263 25.12 -6.52 -12.47
CA ILE A 263 25.49 -7.91 -12.66
C ILE A 263 24.22 -8.77 -12.63
N MET A 264 23.97 -9.53 -13.69
CA MET A 264 22.90 -10.52 -13.74
C MET A 264 23.43 -11.89 -13.33
N LYS A 265 22.82 -12.52 -12.31
CA LYS A 265 23.20 -13.84 -11.82
C LYS A 265 22.03 -14.82 -11.92
N ASP A 266 22.32 -16.08 -12.23
CA ASP A 266 21.33 -17.16 -12.18
C ASP A 266 20.91 -17.53 -10.72
N ALA A 267 19.98 -18.47 -10.58
CA ALA A 267 19.50 -18.94 -9.28
C ALA A 267 20.61 -19.58 -8.40
N ASN A 268 21.75 -19.95 -8.97
CA ASN A 268 22.87 -20.54 -8.26
C ASN A 268 23.97 -19.48 -7.92
N GLY A 269 23.74 -18.23 -8.30
CA GLY A 269 24.69 -17.12 -8.11
C GLY A 269 25.77 -17.01 -9.19
N ASN A 270 25.70 -17.79 -10.27
CA ASN A 270 26.66 -17.67 -11.37
C ASN A 270 26.35 -16.43 -12.21
N VAL A 271 27.38 -15.66 -12.54
CA VAL A 271 27.26 -14.47 -13.40
C VAL A 271 26.90 -14.89 -14.84
N ILE A 272 25.80 -14.34 -15.35
CA ILE A 272 25.36 -14.53 -16.73
C ILE A 272 25.94 -13.44 -17.61
N ASP A 273 25.74 -12.18 -17.19
CA ASP A 273 26.19 -11.00 -17.90
C ASP A 273 26.37 -9.81 -16.97
N GLU A 274 27.09 -8.78 -17.41
CA GLU A 274 27.30 -7.55 -16.67
C GLU A 274 27.28 -6.31 -17.58
N ILE A 275 26.90 -5.18 -17.00
CA ILE A 275 26.90 -3.86 -17.63
C ILE A 275 27.69 -2.92 -16.74
N SER A 276 28.61 -2.16 -17.33
CA SER A 276 29.41 -1.17 -16.61
C SER A 276 29.50 0.09 -17.43
N GLU A 277 29.12 1.22 -16.86
CA GLU A 277 29.20 2.54 -17.50
C GLU A 277 29.68 3.58 -16.50
N SER A 278 30.48 4.53 -16.93
CA SER A 278 31.03 5.62 -16.14
C SER A 278 30.98 6.94 -16.89
N GLY A 279 31.18 8.05 -16.18
CA GLY A 279 31.07 9.40 -16.73
C GLY A 279 29.60 9.87 -16.88
N LEU A 280 28.71 9.25 -16.14
CA LEU A 280 27.31 9.63 -16.05
C LEU A 280 27.12 10.85 -15.15
N SER A 281 25.89 11.39 -15.12
CA SER A 281 25.48 12.44 -14.19
C SER A 281 23.99 12.26 -13.88
N LEU A 282 23.69 11.16 -13.16
CA LEU A 282 22.31 10.77 -12.83
C LEU A 282 21.89 11.46 -11.52
N LYS A 283 20.84 12.26 -11.59
CA LYS A 283 20.26 13.04 -10.49
C LYS A 283 18.85 12.56 -10.17
N ASN A 284 18.31 13.08 -9.10
CA ASN A 284 16.92 12.84 -8.72
C ASN A 284 15.96 13.06 -9.90
N GLY A 285 15.10 12.07 -10.15
CA GLY A 285 14.16 12.04 -11.28
C GLY A 285 14.72 11.50 -12.59
N ASP A 286 16.04 11.32 -12.72
CA ASP A 286 16.64 10.73 -13.91
C ASP A 286 16.37 9.21 -13.99
N LYS A 287 16.41 8.70 -15.22
CA LYS A 287 16.18 7.30 -15.55
C LYS A 287 17.34 6.76 -16.36
N TYR A 288 17.83 5.57 -15.99
CA TYR A 288 18.85 4.85 -16.73
C TYR A 288 18.27 3.53 -17.25
N ASP A 289 18.14 3.40 -18.57
CA ASP A 289 17.66 2.17 -19.21
C ASP A 289 18.83 1.24 -19.51
N PHE A 290 18.67 -0.04 -19.17
CA PHE A 290 19.68 -1.06 -19.42
C PHE A 290 19.13 -2.26 -20.16
N ALA A 291 20.00 -2.94 -20.94
CA ALA A 291 19.70 -4.20 -21.60
C ALA A 291 20.94 -5.08 -21.68
N PHE A 292 20.84 -6.29 -21.14
CA PHE A 292 21.91 -7.28 -21.19
C PHE A 292 22.10 -7.83 -22.61
N GLN A 293 23.34 -8.12 -22.96
CA GLN A 293 23.67 -8.70 -24.27
C GLN A 293 23.45 -10.20 -24.28
N LYS A 294 23.83 -10.89 -23.19
CA LYS A 294 23.56 -12.32 -23.04
C LYS A 294 22.14 -12.56 -22.55
N ALA A 295 21.55 -13.61 -23.06
CA ALA A 295 20.19 -14.00 -22.66
C ALA A 295 20.23 -14.87 -21.38
N LEU A 296 19.21 -14.72 -20.54
CA LEU A 296 18.93 -15.62 -19.43
C LEU A 296 18.38 -16.95 -20.00
N PRO A 297 19.01 -18.11 -19.77
CA PRO A 297 18.47 -19.39 -20.19
C PRO A 297 17.23 -19.74 -19.35
N LEU A 298 16.20 -20.27 -20.00
CA LEU A 298 14.91 -20.55 -19.38
C LEU A 298 14.57 -22.04 -19.47
N SER A 299 14.20 -22.62 -18.33
CA SER A 299 13.57 -23.93 -18.26
C SER A 299 12.06 -23.80 -18.43
N VAL A 300 11.47 -24.62 -19.30
CA VAL A 300 10.03 -24.62 -19.61
C VAL A 300 9.22 -25.25 -18.47
N GLY A 301 8.06 -24.68 -18.18
CA GLY A 301 7.11 -25.19 -17.19
C GLY A 301 7.40 -24.78 -15.75
N ILE A 302 8.43 -23.96 -15.51
CA ILE A 302 8.80 -23.48 -14.17
C ILE A 302 9.02 -21.95 -14.14
N ALA A 303 9.11 -21.42 -12.92
CA ALA A 303 9.53 -20.08 -12.66
C ALA A 303 11.08 -20.02 -12.60
N ASN A 304 11.68 -19.28 -13.53
CA ASN A 304 13.13 -19.10 -13.61
C ASN A 304 13.55 -17.90 -12.78
N LYS A 305 14.26 -18.15 -11.69
CA LYS A 305 14.72 -17.11 -10.76
C LYS A 305 16.10 -16.59 -11.16
N PHE A 306 16.33 -15.30 -10.99
CA PHE A 306 17.62 -14.65 -11.18
C PHE A 306 17.71 -13.41 -10.29
N THR A 307 18.91 -12.88 -10.11
CA THR A 307 19.15 -11.64 -9.35
C THR A 307 19.89 -10.62 -10.19
N LEU A 308 19.63 -9.36 -9.91
CA LEU A 308 20.43 -8.23 -10.36
C LEU A 308 21.14 -7.62 -9.14
N ASP A 309 22.48 -7.60 -9.16
CA ASP A 309 23.26 -6.80 -8.25
C ASP A 309 23.59 -5.49 -8.93
N ILE A 310 23.16 -4.38 -8.35
CA ILE A 310 23.29 -3.04 -8.91
C ILE A 310 24.15 -2.21 -7.98
N THR A 311 25.15 -1.54 -8.55
CA THR A 311 25.99 -0.57 -7.86
C THR A 311 25.92 0.76 -8.59
N LEU A 312 25.52 1.81 -7.88
CA LEU A 312 25.63 3.20 -8.33
C LEU A 312 26.67 3.88 -7.46
N ASP A 313 27.84 4.18 -8.00
CA ASP A 313 29.03 4.60 -7.28
C ASP A 313 29.31 3.66 -6.08
N ASP A 314 29.03 4.08 -4.85
CA ASP A 314 29.21 3.30 -3.62
C ASP A 314 27.91 2.69 -3.06
N GLU A 315 26.76 2.91 -3.71
CA GLU A 315 25.47 2.42 -3.27
C GLU A 315 25.13 1.09 -3.93
N GLU A 316 24.95 0.05 -3.13
CA GLU A 316 24.70 -1.32 -3.59
C GLU A 316 23.27 -1.76 -3.30
N LYS A 317 22.68 -2.49 -4.25
CA LYS A 317 21.36 -3.11 -4.12
C LYS A 317 21.30 -4.42 -4.88
N THR A 318 20.78 -5.48 -4.23
CA THR A 318 20.45 -6.74 -4.89
C THR A 318 18.93 -6.89 -4.97
N THR A 319 18.42 -7.18 -6.16
CA THR A 319 16.99 -7.42 -6.39
C THR A 319 16.76 -8.77 -7.07
N GLY A 320 15.87 -9.59 -6.52
CA GLY A 320 15.49 -10.89 -7.06
C GLY A 320 14.30 -10.79 -8.00
N TYR A 321 14.35 -11.52 -9.10
CA TYR A 321 13.30 -11.59 -10.10
C TYR A 321 12.95 -13.02 -10.47
N SER A 322 11.79 -13.20 -11.08
CA SER A 322 11.33 -14.49 -11.57
C SER A 322 10.54 -14.32 -12.87
N ILE A 323 10.89 -15.15 -13.88
CA ILE A 323 10.16 -15.23 -15.15
C ILE A 323 9.53 -16.63 -15.26
N LYS A 324 8.22 -16.68 -15.40
CA LYS A 324 7.47 -17.92 -15.65
C LYS A 324 7.58 -18.28 -17.12
N ASN A 325 8.17 -19.43 -17.42
CA ASN A 325 8.23 -19.98 -18.78
C ASN A 325 7.19 -21.09 -18.95
N LEU A 326 6.05 -20.75 -19.51
CA LEU A 326 4.91 -21.63 -19.64
C LEU A 326 5.15 -22.67 -20.75
N ALA A 327 4.72 -23.91 -20.52
CA ALA A 327 4.80 -24.96 -21.55
C ALA A 327 3.88 -24.70 -22.74
N PHE A 328 2.80 -23.97 -22.52
CA PHE A 328 1.82 -23.56 -23.53
C PHE A 328 1.17 -22.23 -23.14
N ALA A 329 0.68 -21.49 -24.13
CA ALA A 329 -0.12 -20.30 -23.90
C ALA A 329 -1.52 -20.70 -23.40
N PRO A 330 -1.95 -20.31 -22.19
CA PRO A 330 -3.33 -20.52 -21.80
C PRO A 330 -4.24 -19.65 -22.69
N THR A 331 -5.20 -20.29 -23.35
CA THR A 331 -6.23 -19.57 -24.08
C THR A 331 -7.26 -19.07 -23.08
N LYS A 332 -7.36 -17.74 -22.92
CA LYS A 332 -8.41 -17.15 -22.09
C LYS A 332 -9.73 -17.25 -22.85
N ARG A 333 -10.73 -17.89 -22.23
CA ARG A 333 -12.10 -17.90 -22.72
C ARG A 333 -13.00 -17.24 -21.70
N LEU A 334 -13.96 -16.47 -22.17
CA LEU A 334 -14.99 -15.86 -21.33
C LEU A 334 -16.13 -16.87 -21.13
N VAL A 335 -16.44 -17.19 -19.89
CA VAL A 335 -17.65 -17.98 -19.57
C VAL A 335 -18.83 -17.02 -19.55
N ILE A 336 -19.87 -17.35 -20.34
CA ILE A 336 -21.13 -16.62 -20.37
C ILE A 336 -22.21 -17.56 -19.87
N GLU A 337 -22.78 -17.22 -18.71
CA GLU A 337 -23.80 -17.99 -18.04
C GLU A 337 -25.17 -17.36 -18.27
N GLU A 338 -26.10 -18.15 -18.78
CA GLU A 338 -27.53 -17.79 -18.89
C GLU A 338 -28.31 -18.64 -17.90
N PHE A 339 -28.98 -18.01 -16.95
CA PHE A 339 -29.84 -18.67 -15.99
C PHE A 339 -31.21 -18.91 -16.63
N THR A 340 -31.59 -20.17 -16.76
CA THR A 340 -32.70 -20.62 -17.60
C THR A 340 -33.58 -21.70 -16.93
N GLY A 341 -34.63 -22.10 -17.60
CA GLY A 341 -35.48 -23.20 -17.20
C GLY A 341 -36.41 -23.66 -18.33
N THR A 342 -36.84 -24.94 -18.27
CA THR A 342 -37.69 -25.55 -19.30
C THR A 342 -39.07 -24.88 -19.43
N ASP A 343 -39.64 -24.39 -18.33
CA ASP A 343 -40.93 -23.73 -18.28
C ASP A 343 -40.88 -22.20 -18.25
N CYS A 344 -39.69 -21.63 -18.50
CA CYS A 344 -39.45 -20.18 -18.49
C CYS A 344 -39.88 -19.55 -19.83
N PRO A 345 -40.89 -18.66 -19.87
CA PRO A 345 -41.42 -18.14 -21.13
C PRO A 345 -40.49 -17.20 -21.87
N ASN A 346 -39.55 -16.54 -21.16
CA ASN A 346 -38.62 -15.57 -21.74
C ASN A 346 -37.20 -16.16 -22.03
N CYS A 347 -36.88 -17.31 -21.46
CA CYS A 347 -35.57 -17.93 -21.60
C CYS A 347 -35.16 -18.33 -23.02
N PRO A 348 -36.10 -18.64 -23.96
CA PRO A 348 -35.72 -18.86 -25.34
C PRO A 348 -34.99 -17.69 -25.99
N LEU A 349 -35.23 -16.46 -25.54
CA LEU A 349 -34.53 -15.28 -26.02
C LEU A 349 -33.06 -15.25 -25.54
N GLY A 350 -32.80 -15.67 -24.30
CA GLY A 350 -31.47 -15.80 -23.72
C GLY A 350 -30.63 -16.88 -24.43
N ILE A 351 -31.26 -18.05 -24.65
CA ILE A 351 -30.60 -19.15 -25.39
C ILE A 351 -30.29 -18.74 -26.83
N LEU A 352 -31.17 -18.00 -27.49
CA LEU A 352 -30.93 -17.47 -28.84
C LEU A 352 -29.76 -16.46 -28.81
N ALA A 353 -29.70 -15.59 -27.80
CA ALA A 353 -28.62 -14.63 -27.61
C ALA A 353 -27.28 -15.36 -27.41
N LEU A 354 -27.23 -16.38 -26.55
CA LEU A 354 -26.05 -17.23 -26.34
C LEU A 354 -25.60 -17.89 -27.64
N GLY A 355 -26.49 -18.47 -28.41
CA GLY A 355 -26.17 -19.09 -29.69
C GLY A 355 -25.67 -18.09 -30.75
N ASN A 356 -26.13 -16.83 -30.71
CA ASN A 356 -25.61 -15.78 -31.55
C ASN A 356 -24.22 -15.32 -31.11
N MET A 357 -23.99 -15.21 -29.78
CA MET A 357 -22.66 -14.91 -29.22
C MET A 357 -21.65 -15.99 -29.59
N GLU A 358 -22.03 -17.26 -29.49
CA GLU A 358 -21.17 -18.39 -29.89
C GLU A 358 -20.79 -18.30 -31.37
N LYS A 359 -21.72 -17.96 -32.26
CA LYS A 359 -21.45 -17.74 -33.68
C LYS A 359 -20.53 -16.54 -33.93
N MET A 360 -20.66 -15.48 -33.14
CA MET A 360 -19.86 -14.26 -33.29
C MET A 360 -18.43 -14.40 -32.74
N PHE A 361 -18.29 -15.06 -31.61
CA PHE A 361 -17.05 -15.10 -30.83
C PHE A 361 -16.34 -16.46 -30.86
N GLY A 362 -17.01 -17.53 -31.30
CA GLY A 362 -16.46 -18.86 -31.47
C GLY A 362 -15.71 -19.33 -30.21
N ASP A 363 -14.48 -19.74 -30.39
CA ASP A 363 -13.62 -20.26 -29.31
C ASP A 363 -13.23 -19.25 -28.21
N GLN A 364 -13.63 -17.97 -28.34
CA GLN A 364 -13.33 -16.95 -27.33
C GLN A 364 -14.26 -17.03 -26.12
N ILE A 365 -15.41 -17.71 -26.26
CA ILE A 365 -16.40 -17.87 -25.21
C ILE A 365 -16.69 -19.34 -24.90
N ILE A 366 -17.22 -19.59 -23.70
CA ILE A 366 -17.81 -20.84 -23.27
C ILE A 366 -19.23 -20.51 -22.84
N PRO A 367 -20.24 -20.72 -23.71
CA PRO A 367 -21.63 -20.49 -23.35
C PRO A 367 -22.11 -21.62 -22.45
N MET A 368 -22.82 -21.26 -21.38
CA MET A 368 -23.40 -22.19 -20.41
C MET A 368 -24.85 -21.81 -20.11
N ALA A 369 -25.76 -22.77 -20.18
CA ALA A 369 -27.13 -22.61 -19.71
C ALA A 369 -27.22 -23.27 -18.32
N ILE A 370 -27.60 -22.47 -17.31
CA ILE A 370 -27.71 -22.88 -15.91
C ILE A 370 -29.20 -23.04 -15.56
N HIS A 371 -29.63 -24.26 -15.43
CA HIS A 371 -31.03 -24.56 -15.10
C HIS A 371 -31.27 -24.41 -13.60
N THR A 372 -32.06 -23.38 -13.23
CA THR A 372 -32.34 -23.04 -11.81
C THR A 372 -33.83 -22.77 -11.57
N TYR A 373 -34.70 -22.99 -12.57
CA TYR A 373 -36.11 -22.76 -12.46
C TYR A 373 -36.75 -23.85 -11.58
N ASP A 374 -37.66 -23.45 -10.67
CA ASP A 374 -38.33 -24.38 -9.77
C ASP A 374 -39.15 -25.44 -10.56
N GLY A 375 -38.90 -26.70 -10.27
CA GLY A 375 -39.51 -27.83 -10.97
C GLY A 375 -38.89 -28.21 -12.31
N ASP A 376 -37.79 -27.53 -12.73
CA ASP A 376 -37.07 -27.86 -13.95
C ASP A 376 -36.32 -29.20 -13.79
N ILE A 377 -36.59 -30.13 -14.72
CA ILE A 377 -35.97 -31.46 -14.71
C ILE A 377 -34.46 -31.47 -14.86
N TYR A 378 -33.85 -30.37 -15.30
CA TYR A 378 -32.40 -30.20 -15.46
C TYR A 378 -31.80 -29.40 -14.30
N SER A 379 -32.61 -28.87 -13.38
CA SER A 379 -32.09 -28.21 -12.18
C SER A 379 -31.49 -29.26 -11.22
N THR A 380 -30.41 -28.89 -10.58
CA THR A 380 -29.80 -29.67 -9.50
C THR A 380 -29.59 -28.78 -8.28
N LYS A 381 -29.46 -29.42 -7.11
CA LYS A 381 -29.22 -28.70 -5.87
C LYS A 381 -27.96 -27.81 -5.95
N GLU A 382 -26.92 -28.27 -6.65
CA GLU A 382 -25.67 -27.52 -6.83
C GLU A 382 -25.89 -26.27 -7.69
N LEU A 383 -26.73 -26.33 -8.72
CA LEU A 383 -27.08 -25.17 -9.55
C LEU A 383 -27.94 -24.16 -8.79
N GLU A 384 -28.84 -24.62 -7.93
CA GLU A 384 -29.63 -23.77 -7.04
C GLU A 384 -28.74 -23.08 -6.01
N GLU A 385 -27.83 -23.80 -5.37
CA GLU A 385 -26.83 -23.24 -4.44
C GLU A 385 -25.93 -22.23 -5.14
N TYR A 386 -25.51 -22.48 -6.39
CA TYR A 386 -24.71 -21.58 -7.20
C TYR A 386 -25.45 -20.27 -7.52
N SER A 387 -26.71 -20.37 -7.94
CA SER A 387 -27.59 -19.22 -8.17
C SER A 387 -27.77 -18.38 -6.90
N ALA A 388 -27.99 -19.01 -5.76
CA ALA A 388 -28.11 -18.35 -4.47
C ALA A 388 -26.81 -17.66 -4.06
N PHE A 389 -25.65 -18.28 -4.31
CA PHE A 389 -24.33 -17.69 -4.04
C PHE A 389 -24.10 -16.41 -4.84
N LEU A 390 -24.59 -16.35 -6.06
CA LEU A 390 -24.49 -15.17 -6.92
C LEU A 390 -25.55 -14.07 -6.59
N ASN A 391 -26.41 -14.29 -5.58
CA ASN A 391 -27.58 -13.46 -5.28
C ASN A 391 -28.53 -13.30 -6.49
N PHE A 392 -28.59 -14.31 -7.34
CA PHE A 392 -29.45 -14.29 -8.51
C PHE A 392 -30.87 -14.71 -8.08
N SER A 393 -31.82 -13.80 -8.12
CA SER A 393 -33.21 -14.06 -7.73
C SER A 393 -34.12 -14.13 -8.96
N GLY A 394 -34.33 -15.34 -9.44
CA GLY A 394 -35.26 -15.65 -10.48
C GLY A 394 -34.71 -15.56 -11.90
N ALA A 395 -35.11 -16.52 -12.75
CA ALA A 395 -35.05 -16.29 -14.18
C ALA A 395 -36.11 -15.21 -14.55
N PRO A 396 -35.78 -14.28 -15.45
CA PRO A 396 -36.69 -13.17 -15.81
C PRO A 396 -38.05 -13.64 -16.38
#